data_0490bda5dc82d62a27571cc3c7fea544
#
_entry.id   0490bda5dc82d62a27571cc3c7fea544
#
_cell.length_a   1.000
_cell.length_b   1.000
_cell.length_c   1.000
_cell.angle_alpha   90.00
_cell.angle_beta   90.00
_cell.angle_gamma   90.00
#
_symmetry.space_group_name_H-M   'P 1'
#
loop_
_entity.id
_entity.type
_entity.pdbx_description
1 polymer ?
#
loop_
_entity_poly.entity_id
_entity_poly.type
_entity_poly.pdbx_seq_one_letter_code
_entity_poly.pdbx_strand_id
1 'polypeptide(L)'
;MVMSTDFNLKSQIKNPNIDTSLSKLLDIRENSGEPDTTGILDSEIINFLSIDKKLSIAINEAHSYHLKLRKEMGNILLKNERKLVEELQNGYINFYAPATVNPYVAIAGKGPWIITAYGAVLHDNGGYGMLGAGHGPENVIDTMSGNWVMANVMTPSFSQHRLVERLRKELGHTRGN
;
A
#
# COMPACT_ATOMS: atom_id res chain seq x y z
N MET A 1 -5.78 -39.17 -5.05
CA MET A 1 -4.41 -39.28 -4.53
C MET A 1 -3.76 -37.91 -4.73
N VAL A 2 -4.00 -37.01 -3.78
CA VAL A 2 -3.48 -35.64 -3.82
C VAL A 2 -2.13 -35.69 -3.13
N MET A 3 -1.07 -35.46 -3.90
CA MET A 3 0.29 -35.36 -3.34
C MET A 3 0.38 -34.04 -2.55
N SER A 4 0.51 -34.16 -1.25
CA SER A 4 0.94 -33.13 -0.33
C SER A 4 2.37 -32.71 -0.70
N THR A 5 2.52 -31.55 -1.29
CA THR A 5 3.80 -30.86 -1.41
C THR A 5 3.98 -29.92 -0.22
N ASP A 6 4.11 -30.52 0.97
CA ASP A 6 4.72 -29.84 2.11
C ASP A 6 6.21 -29.66 1.81
N PHE A 7 6.51 -28.70 0.99
CA PHE A 7 7.87 -28.26 0.75
C PHE A 7 8.35 -27.56 2.03
N ASN A 8 9.34 -28.18 2.65
CA ASN A 8 9.97 -27.80 3.90
C ASN A 8 10.58 -26.38 3.81
N LEU A 9 9.75 -25.34 3.93
CA LEU A 9 10.16 -23.93 3.85
C LEU A 9 11.06 -23.49 5.03
N LYS A 10 11.16 -24.32 6.06
CA LYS A 10 11.87 -23.98 7.31
C LYS A 10 13.39 -24.00 7.23
N SER A 11 14.00 -24.49 6.14
CA SER A 11 15.47 -24.68 6.09
C SER A 11 16.27 -23.64 5.31
N GLN A 12 15.66 -22.66 4.66
CA GLN A 12 16.39 -21.71 3.80
C GLN A 12 16.35 -20.23 4.22
N ILE A 13 15.57 -19.85 5.22
CA ILE A 13 15.44 -18.43 5.59
C ILE A 13 16.21 -18.19 6.89
N LYS A 14 17.45 -17.71 6.80
CA LYS A 14 18.24 -17.20 7.94
C LYS A 14 18.19 -15.66 8.06
N ASN A 15 17.16 -14.99 7.52
CA ASN A 15 17.05 -13.55 7.62
C ASN A 15 15.92 -13.19 8.61
N PRO A 16 16.27 -12.73 9.84
CA PRO A 16 15.29 -12.47 10.88
C PRO A 16 14.25 -11.40 10.50
N ASN A 17 14.57 -10.50 9.57
CA ASN A 17 13.62 -9.49 9.08
C ASN A 17 12.53 -10.09 8.19
N ILE A 18 12.88 -11.10 7.38
CA ILE A 18 11.92 -11.81 6.52
C ILE A 18 10.97 -12.63 7.39
N ASP A 19 11.49 -13.39 8.35
CA ASP A 19 10.70 -14.20 9.27
C ASP A 19 9.73 -13.34 10.08
N THR A 20 10.17 -12.16 10.53
CA THR A 20 9.33 -11.20 11.26
C THR A 20 8.21 -10.66 10.37
N SER A 21 8.49 -10.31 9.11
CA SER A 21 7.48 -9.78 8.19
C SER A 21 6.43 -10.84 7.83
N LEU A 22 6.86 -12.08 7.58
CA LEU A 22 5.93 -13.20 7.33
C LEU A 22 5.06 -13.51 8.54
N SER A 23 5.63 -13.54 9.73
CA SER A 23 4.91 -13.73 11.00
C SER A 23 3.81 -12.68 11.19
N LYS A 24 4.07 -11.42 10.82
CA LYS A 24 3.08 -10.34 10.88
C LYS A 24 1.95 -10.51 9.85
N LEU A 25 2.27 -10.95 8.64
CA LEU A 25 1.25 -11.28 7.65
C LEU A 25 0.36 -12.43 8.11
N LEU A 26 0.94 -13.46 8.70
CA LEU A 26 0.19 -14.58 9.27
C LEU A 26 -0.74 -14.12 10.41
N ASP A 27 -0.24 -13.27 11.33
CA ASP A 27 -1.10 -12.71 12.39
C ASP A 27 -2.27 -11.90 11.84
N ILE A 28 -2.09 -11.13 10.76
CA ILE A 28 -3.20 -10.44 10.07
C ILE A 28 -4.20 -11.46 9.54
N ARG A 29 -3.74 -12.47 8.80
CA ARG A 29 -4.58 -13.50 8.16
C ARG A 29 -5.38 -14.32 9.18
N GLU A 30 -4.75 -14.73 10.27
CA GLU A 30 -5.37 -15.51 11.33
C GLU A 30 -6.41 -14.74 12.15
N ASN A 31 -6.33 -13.41 12.15
CA ASN A 31 -7.23 -12.53 12.90
C ASN A 31 -8.16 -11.69 12.00
N SER A 32 -8.35 -12.12 10.77
CA SER A 32 -9.32 -11.57 9.81
C SER A 32 -10.30 -12.65 9.39
N GLY A 33 -11.41 -12.23 8.78
CA GLY A 33 -12.39 -13.16 8.23
C GLY A 33 -11.91 -13.83 6.93
N GLU A 34 -12.84 -14.40 6.19
CA GLU A 34 -12.57 -15.10 4.94
C GLU A 34 -12.16 -14.11 3.83
N PRO A 35 -10.96 -14.24 3.22
CA PRO A 35 -10.52 -13.37 2.14
C PRO A 35 -11.15 -13.77 0.79
N ASP A 36 -11.49 -12.78 -0.03
CA ASP A 36 -11.80 -12.96 -1.45
C ASP A 36 -10.57 -12.61 -2.34
N THR A 37 -9.67 -11.77 -1.83
CA THR A 37 -8.47 -11.30 -2.55
C THR A 37 -7.27 -12.20 -2.28
N THR A 38 -6.71 -12.78 -3.32
CA THR A 38 -5.58 -13.75 -3.19
C THR A 38 -4.26 -13.04 -3.20
N GLY A 39 -3.89 -11.97 -3.55
CA GLY A 39 -2.53 -11.38 -3.58
C GLY A 39 -1.46 -12.24 -4.26
N ILE A 40 -0.21 -11.85 -4.14
CA ILE A 40 0.94 -12.62 -4.63
C ILE A 40 1.26 -13.79 -3.68
N LEU A 41 1.94 -14.82 -4.21
CA LEU A 41 2.28 -16.03 -3.45
C LEU A 41 3.33 -15.74 -2.36
N ASP A 42 3.27 -16.48 -1.26
CA ASP A 42 4.22 -16.30 -0.14
C ASP A 42 5.68 -16.54 -0.55
N SER A 43 5.94 -17.43 -1.51
CA SER A 43 7.28 -17.62 -2.08
C SER A 43 7.80 -16.37 -2.80
N GLU A 44 6.91 -15.64 -3.48
CA GLU A 44 7.25 -14.38 -4.14
C GLU A 44 7.41 -13.25 -3.13
N ILE A 45 6.58 -13.22 -2.07
CA ILE A 45 6.72 -12.27 -0.96
C ILE A 45 8.12 -12.39 -0.34
N ILE A 46 8.61 -13.61 -0.09
CA ILE A 46 9.94 -13.88 0.44
C ILE A 46 11.03 -13.30 -0.49
N ASN A 47 10.91 -13.55 -1.79
CA ASN A 47 11.85 -13.03 -2.76
C ASN A 47 11.88 -11.49 -2.75
N PHE A 48 10.70 -10.84 -2.77
CA PHE A 48 10.61 -9.38 -2.73
C PHE A 48 11.10 -8.78 -1.41
N LEU A 49 10.84 -9.42 -0.27
CA LEU A 49 11.37 -8.98 1.04
C LEU A 49 12.90 -8.96 1.08
N SER A 50 13.56 -9.80 0.26
CA SER A 50 15.01 -9.82 0.18
C SER A 50 15.62 -8.64 -0.59
N ILE A 51 14.85 -8.01 -1.48
CA ILE A 51 15.34 -6.98 -2.42
C ILE A 51 14.66 -5.62 -2.25
N ASP A 52 13.46 -5.56 -1.68
CA ASP A 52 12.70 -4.30 -1.52
C ASP A 52 12.27 -4.06 -0.07
N LYS A 53 12.97 -3.14 0.59
CA LYS A 53 12.66 -2.71 1.97
C LYS A 53 11.28 -2.07 2.11
N LYS A 54 10.70 -1.52 1.04
CA LYS A 54 9.37 -0.90 1.08
C LYS A 54 8.29 -1.91 1.41
N LEU A 55 8.44 -3.15 0.93
CA LEU A 55 7.50 -4.22 1.28
C LEU A 55 7.51 -4.52 2.78
N SER A 56 8.68 -4.65 3.38
CA SER A 56 8.80 -4.84 4.84
C SER A 56 8.19 -3.68 5.64
N ILE A 57 8.37 -2.44 5.19
CA ILE A 57 7.75 -1.26 5.81
C ILE A 57 6.23 -1.34 5.71
N ALA A 58 5.68 -1.62 4.52
CA ALA A 58 4.24 -1.74 4.31
C ALA A 58 3.61 -2.82 5.20
N ILE A 59 4.26 -3.99 5.33
CA ILE A 59 3.79 -5.07 6.21
C ILE A 59 3.80 -4.65 7.68
N ASN A 60 4.84 -3.95 8.12
CA ASN A 60 4.94 -3.46 9.50
C ASN A 60 3.84 -2.45 9.83
N GLU A 61 3.59 -1.50 8.93
CA GLU A 61 2.53 -0.51 9.06
C GLU A 61 1.16 -1.17 9.06
N ALA A 62 0.92 -2.11 8.13
CA ALA A 62 -0.32 -2.87 8.05
C ALA A 62 -0.61 -3.63 9.35
N HIS A 63 0.38 -4.35 9.87
CA HIS A 63 0.24 -5.10 11.12
C HIS A 63 -0.08 -4.18 12.31
N SER A 64 0.65 -3.07 12.43
CA SER A 64 0.41 -2.09 13.49
C SER A 64 -1.00 -1.50 13.42
N TYR A 65 -1.46 -1.18 12.21
CA TYR A 65 -2.81 -0.66 12.00
C TYR A 65 -3.88 -1.72 12.21
N HIS A 66 -3.65 -2.96 11.77
CA HIS A 66 -4.57 -4.08 12.00
C HIS A 66 -4.75 -4.37 13.50
N LEU A 67 -3.68 -4.33 14.30
CA LEU A 67 -3.77 -4.45 15.75
C LEU A 67 -4.65 -3.35 16.37
N LYS A 68 -4.60 -2.14 15.84
CA LYS A 68 -5.45 -1.04 16.26
C LYS A 68 -6.90 -1.29 15.87
N LEU A 69 -7.15 -1.68 14.62
CA LEU A 69 -8.49 -2.01 14.11
C LEU A 69 -9.14 -3.17 14.89
N ARG A 70 -8.38 -4.19 15.29
CA ARG A 70 -8.89 -5.29 16.15
C ARG A 70 -9.46 -4.78 17.46
N LYS A 71 -8.85 -3.77 18.05
CA LYS A 71 -9.32 -3.19 19.33
C LYS A 71 -10.52 -2.28 19.11
N GLU A 72 -10.57 -1.54 18.02
CA GLU A 72 -11.60 -0.53 17.76
C GLU A 72 -12.86 -1.16 17.13
N MET A 73 -12.71 -2.11 16.24
CA MET A 73 -13.80 -2.67 15.44
C MET A 73 -13.58 -4.14 15.02
N GLY A 74 -13.07 -4.98 15.94
CA GLY A 74 -12.69 -6.36 15.66
C GLY A 74 -13.81 -7.20 15.04
N ASN A 75 -15.06 -7.00 15.44
CA ASN A 75 -16.21 -7.72 14.87
C ASN A 75 -16.39 -7.50 13.36
N ILE A 76 -15.98 -6.34 12.87
CA ILE A 76 -16.06 -5.99 11.44
C ILE A 76 -14.97 -6.72 10.66
N LEU A 77 -13.75 -6.81 11.21
CA LEU A 77 -12.62 -7.50 10.59
C LEU A 77 -12.85 -9.01 10.41
N LEU A 78 -13.69 -9.63 11.25
CA LEU A 78 -14.00 -11.05 11.17
C LEU A 78 -15.08 -11.38 10.11
N LYS A 79 -15.62 -10.38 9.42
CA LYS A 79 -16.54 -10.59 8.30
C LYS A 79 -15.78 -11.13 7.08
N ASN A 80 -16.48 -11.77 6.17
CA ASN A 80 -15.97 -12.04 4.83
C ASN A 80 -15.62 -10.73 4.13
N GLU A 81 -14.55 -10.73 3.33
CA GLU A 81 -13.98 -9.50 2.72
C GLU A 81 -15.01 -8.71 1.89
N ARG A 82 -15.86 -9.41 1.12
CA ARG A 82 -16.93 -8.78 0.32
C ARG A 82 -17.93 -8.03 1.20
N LYS A 83 -18.34 -8.65 2.30
CA LYS A 83 -19.26 -8.02 3.26
C LYS A 83 -18.63 -6.83 3.95
N LEU A 84 -17.33 -6.88 4.22
CA LEU A 84 -16.60 -5.74 4.75
C LEU A 84 -16.55 -4.58 3.74
N VAL A 85 -16.25 -4.86 2.47
CA VAL A 85 -16.27 -3.85 1.41
C VAL A 85 -17.65 -3.20 1.29
N GLU A 86 -18.73 -4.00 1.26
CA GLU A 86 -20.11 -3.51 1.21
C GLU A 86 -20.44 -2.61 2.40
N GLU A 87 -20.03 -2.99 3.60
CA GLU A 87 -20.28 -2.21 4.81
C GLU A 87 -19.51 -0.88 4.84
N LEU A 88 -18.24 -0.90 4.42
CA LEU A 88 -17.42 0.29 4.34
C LEU A 88 -17.87 1.26 3.23
N GLN A 89 -18.54 0.74 2.20
CA GLN A 89 -19.13 1.56 1.13
C GLN A 89 -20.53 2.07 1.50
N ASN A 90 -21.14 1.57 2.57
CA ASN A 90 -22.48 1.99 2.97
C ASN A 90 -22.50 3.46 3.36
N GLY A 91 -23.41 4.22 2.76
CA GLY A 91 -23.57 5.65 3.01
C GLY A 91 -22.66 6.56 2.15
N TYR A 92 -21.77 5.98 1.33
CA TYR A 92 -21.02 6.77 0.35
C TYR A 92 -21.87 7.08 -0.89
N ILE A 93 -21.82 8.31 -1.34
CA ILE A 93 -22.33 8.69 -2.66
C ILE A 93 -21.22 8.41 -3.67
N ASN A 94 -21.30 7.28 -4.33
CA ASN A 94 -20.34 6.88 -5.35
C ASN A 94 -20.89 7.18 -6.74
N PHE A 95 -20.25 8.07 -7.49
CA PHE A 95 -20.63 8.39 -8.87
C PHE A 95 -19.98 7.46 -9.91
N TYR A 96 -19.08 6.57 -9.48
CA TYR A 96 -18.57 5.49 -10.32
C TYR A 96 -19.52 4.29 -10.30
N ALA A 97 -19.48 3.50 -11.37
CA ALA A 97 -20.23 2.24 -11.40
C ALA A 97 -19.80 1.30 -10.28
N PRO A 98 -20.72 0.57 -9.63
CA PRO A 98 -20.39 -0.35 -8.53
C PRO A 98 -19.28 -1.36 -8.87
N ALA A 99 -19.20 -1.79 -10.13
CA ALA A 99 -18.17 -2.71 -10.61
C ALA A 99 -16.75 -2.11 -10.65
N THR A 100 -16.61 -0.80 -10.45
CA THR A 100 -15.29 -0.12 -10.39
C THR A 100 -14.75 0.01 -8.97
N VAL A 101 -15.52 -0.36 -7.95
CA VAL A 101 -15.05 -0.42 -6.57
C VAL A 101 -14.04 -1.55 -6.44
N ASN A 102 -12.86 -1.27 -5.89
CA ASN A 102 -11.88 -2.31 -5.64
C ASN A 102 -12.44 -3.36 -4.67
N PRO A 103 -12.25 -4.66 -4.95
CA PRO A 103 -12.85 -5.72 -4.14
C PRO A 103 -12.10 -5.99 -2.82
N TYR A 104 -11.12 -5.18 -2.48
CA TYR A 104 -10.27 -5.34 -1.30
C TYR A 104 -10.24 -4.08 -0.43
N VAL A 105 -9.90 -4.28 0.84
CA VAL A 105 -9.71 -3.19 1.81
C VAL A 105 -8.23 -3.01 2.09
N ALA A 106 -7.63 -1.97 1.52
CA ALA A 106 -6.23 -1.61 1.78
C ALA A 106 -6.08 -1.00 3.18
N ILE A 107 -5.08 -1.44 3.95
CA ILE A 107 -4.77 -0.90 5.28
C ILE A 107 -3.38 -0.29 5.38
N ALA A 108 -2.48 -0.60 4.48
CA ALA A 108 -1.19 0.08 4.36
C ALA A 108 -0.68 0.03 2.92
N GLY A 109 0.21 0.95 2.58
CA GLY A 109 0.90 0.96 1.30
C GLY A 109 2.20 1.73 1.35
N LYS A 110 3.25 1.19 0.70
CA LYS A 110 4.56 1.83 0.56
C LYS A 110 5.18 1.55 -0.79
N GLY A 111 5.52 2.58 -1.54
CA GLY A 111 5.98 2.42 -2.92
C GLY A 111 4.92 1.70 -3.77
N PRO A 112 5.24 0.59 -4.44
CA PRO A 112 4.27 -0.15 -5.24
C PRO A 112 3.44 -1.17 -4.42
N TRP A 113 3.67 -1.30 -3.12
CA TRP A 113 3.07 -2.35 -2.30
C TRP A 113 1.82 -1.88 -1.59
N ILE A 114 0.77 -2.71 -1.64
CA ILE A 114 -0.46 -2.57 -0.85
C ILE A 114 -0.62 -3.82 -0.01
N ILE A 115 -0.98 -3.65 1.26
CA ILE A 115 -1.36 -4.73 2.17
C ILE A 115 -2.83 -4.56 2.51
N THR A 116 -3.60 -5.64 2.34
CA THR A 116 -5.04 -5.63 2.65
C THR A 116 -5.31 -5.98 4.10
N ALA A 117 -6.53 -5.68 4.56
CA ALA A 117 -7.01 -6.06 5.90
C ALA A 117 -7.03 -7.58 6.13
N TYR A 118 -6.96 -8.38 5.07
CA TYR A 118 -6.93 -9.85 5.10
C TYR A 118 -5.54 -10.42 4.84
N GLY A 119 -4.49 -9.57 4.86
CA GLY A 119 -3.10 -9.99 4.69
C GLY A 119 -2.72 -10.41 3.28
N ALA A 120 -3.51 -10.03 2.27
CA ALA A 120 -3.08 -10.14 0.89
C ALA A 120 -2.05 -9.05 0.58
N VAL A 121 -0.98 -9.42 -0.13
CA VAL A 121 0.05 -8.51 -0.63
C VAL A 121 -0.20 -8.28 -2.11
N LEU A 122 -0.38 -7.02 -2.51
CA LEU A 122 -0.64 -6.61 -3.87
C LEU A 122 0.50 -5.72 -4.38
N HIS A 123 0.82 -5.84 -5.67
CA HIS A 123 1.72 -4.94 -6.35
C HIS A 123 0.90 -3.99 -7.25
N ASP A 124 0.88 -2.71 -6.90
CA ASP A 124 0.19 -1.69 -7.67
C ASP A 124 1.04 -1.26 -8.87
N ASN A 125 0.70 -1.78 -10.03
CA ASN A 125 1.34 -1.42 -11.28
C ASN A 125 0.76 -0.15 -11.91
N GLY A 126 -0.41 0.27 -11.48
CA GLY A 126 -1.13 1.40 -12.07
C GLY A 126 -0.77 2.73 -11.45
N GLY A 127 -0.51 2.77 -10.15
CA GLY A 127 -0.25 4.01 -9.42
C GLY A 127 -1.34 5.05 -9.62
N TYR A 128 -2.57 4.60 -9.82
CA TYR A 128 -3.69 5.44 -10.23
C TYR A 128 -3.95 6.54 -9.22
N GLY A 129 -3.82 7.78 -9.66
CA GLY A 129 -3.95 8.96 -8.81
C GLY A 129 -2.70 9.31 -8.00
N MET A 130 -1.64 8.48 -8.02
CA MET A 130 -0.40 8.69 -7.24
C MET A 130 0.71 9.37 -8.03
N LEU A 131 0.46 9.81 -9.25
CA LEU A 131 1.42 10.49 -10.12
C LEU A 131 2.76 9.76 -10.28
N GLY A 132 2.75 8.43 -10.17
CA GLY A 132 3.95 7.61 -10.26
C GLY A 132 4.89 7.66 -9.04
N ALA A 133 4.51 8.36 -7.97
CA ALA A 133 5.33 8.45 -6.76
C ALA A 133 5.21 7.24 -5.82
N GLY A 134 4.23 6.37 -6.06
CA GLY A 134 3.90 5.23 -5.21
C GLY A 134 3.17 5.62 -3.93
N HIS A 135 2.83 4.61 -3.11
CA HIS A 135 2.17 4.82 -1.83
C HIS A 135 3.14 5.39 -0.77
N GLY A 136 2.66 6.30 0.04
CA GLY A 136 3.44 6.91 1.14
C GLY A 136 4.75 7.55 0.69
N PRO A 137 4.78 8.44 -0.34
CA PRO A 137 6.00 9.06 -0.83
C PRO A 137 6.54 10.09 0.17
N GLU A 138 7.53 9.72 0.96
CA GLU A 138 8.07 10.55 2.07
C GLU A 138 8.42 11.96 1.63
N ASN A 139 9.19 12.10 0.56
CA ASN A 139 9.60 13.43 0.08
C ASN A 139 8.43 14.35 -0.27
N VAL A 140 7.31 13.78 -0.77
CA VAL A 140 6.10 14.56 -1.09
C VAL A 140 5.38 14.92 0.20
N ILE A 141 5.21 13.95 1.11
CA ILE A 141 4.53 14.15 2.40
C ILE A 141 5.29 15.18 3.23
N ASP A 142 6.61 15.06 3.36
CA ASP A 142 7.45 15.99 4.10
C ASP A 142 7.38 17.41 3.51
N THR A 143 7.38 17.50 2.18
CA THR A 143 7.20 18.77 1.50
C THR A 143 5.82 19.38 1.79
N MET A 144 4.76 18.58 1.75
CA MET A 144 3.40 19.06 2.03
C MET A 144 3.17 19.44 3.49
N SER A 145 3.93 18.87 4.43
CA SER A 145 3.85 19.21 5.86
C SER A 145 4.57 20.50 6.24
N GLY A 146 5.32 21.11 5.31
CA GLY A 146 6.02 22.37 5.54
C GLY A 146 5.08 23.57 5.71
N ASN A 147 5.58 24.60 6.41
CA ASN A 147 4.87 25.88 6.58
C ASN A 147 4.99 26.75 5.31
N TRP A 148 4.26 26.39 4.29
CA TRP A 148 4.26 27.11 3.02
C TRP A 148 3.23 28.25 3.01
N VAL A 149 3.57 29.35 2.33
CA VAL A 149 2.61 30.41 2.04
C VAL A 149 1.61 29.89 0.99
N MET A 150 0.37 29.70 1.40
CA MET A 150 -0.73 29.26 0.54
C MET A 150 -1.45 30.46 -0.08
N ALA A 151 -0.71 31.20 -0.90
CA ALA A 151 -1.24 32.36 -1.59
C ALA A 151 -1.95 31.96 -2.90
N ASN A 152 -2.63 32.92 -3.53
CA ASN A 152 -3.23 32.74 -4.85
C ASN A 152 -2.14 32.31 -5.86
N VAL A 153 -2.50 31.42 -6.81
CA VAL A 153 -1.62 30.92 -7.86
C VAL A 153 -0.95 32.02 -8.70
N MET A 154 -1.56 33.18 -8.77
CA MET A 154 -1.00 34.36 -9.45
C MET A 154 0.05 35.13 -8.62
N THR A 155 0.27 34.73 -7.36
CA THR A 155 1.27 35.37 -6.49
C THR A 155 2.66 34.78 -6.79
N PRO A 156 3.64 35.59 -7.24
CA PRO A 156 5.00 35.09 -7.47
C PRO A 156 5.60 34.47 -6.22
N SER A 157 6.28 33.33 -6.36
CA SER A 157 6.93 32.65 -5.25
C SER A 157 8.28 32.06 -5.64
N PHE A 158 9.19 31.96 -4.67
CA PHE A 158 10.48 31.30 -4.89
C PHE A 158 10.32 29.79 -5.18
N SER A 159 9.28 29.15 -4.66
CA SER A 159 8.98 27.74 -4.97
C SER A 159 8.64 27.53 -6.44
N GLN A 160 7.83 28.43 -7.03
CA GLN A 160 7.56 28.40 -8.47
C GLN A 160 8.83 28.61 -9.29
N HIS A 161 9.67 29.57 -8.91
CA HIS A 161 10.94 29.81 -9.60
C HIS A 161 11.82 28.55 -9.58
N ARG A 162 12.01 27.94 -8.41
CA ARG A 162 12.78 26.69 -8.26
C ARG A 162 12.19 25.53 -9.08
N LEU A 163 10.88 25.40 -9.13
CA LEU A 163 10.20 24.38 -9.94
C LEU A 163 10.51 24.60 -11.43
N VAL A 164 10.37 25.84 -11.92
CA VAL A 164 10.65 26.17 -13.33
C VAL A 164 12.11 25.86 -13.70
N GLU A 165 13.07 26.27 -12.85
CA GLU A 165 14.48 25.97 -13.07
C GLU A 165 14.75 24.45 -13.08
N ARG A 166 14.11 23.69 -12.18
CA ARG A 166 14.25 22.24 -12.14
C ARG A 166 13.65 21.58 -13.38
N LEU A 167 12.46 21.99 -13.79
CA LEU A 167 11.82 21.48 -14.99
C LEU A 167 12.64 21.77 -16.26
N ARG A 168 13.18 22.97 -16.37
CA ARG A 168 14.07 23.33 -17.49
C ARG A 168 15.30 22.40 -17.57
N LYS A 169 15.89 22.11 -16.40
CA LYS A 169 17.06 21.23 -16.32
C LYS A 169 16.72 19.78 -16.69
N GLU A 170 15.59 19.25 -16.21
CA GLU A 170 15.22 17.83 -16.38
C GLU A 170 14.61 17.54 -17.75
N LEU A 171 13.78 18.43 -18.27
CA LEU A 171 13.09 18.23 -19.54
C LEU A 171 13.93 18.63 -20.76
N GLY A 172 15.02 19.35 -20.52
CA GLY A 172 15.81 19.94 -21.59
C GLY A 172 15.02 20.98 -22.41
N HIS A 173 15.69 21.86 -23.09
CA HIS A 173 15.08 22.87 -23.94
C HIS A 173 14.94 22.33 -25.38
N THR A 174 14.11 21.35 -25.58
CA THR A 174 13.84 20.83 -26.93
C THR A 174 12.83 21.68 -27.71
N ARG A 175 12.10 22.57 -27.02
CA ARG A 175 11.27 23.58 -27.68
C ARG A 175 11.93 24.92 -27.46
N GLY A 176 12.49 25.44 -28.56
CA GLY A 176 13.03 26.81 -28.58
C GLY A 176 12.01 27.80 -28.06
N ASN A 177 12.50 28.93 -27.62
CA ASN A 177 11.76 30.05 -27.05
C ASN A 177 10.51 30.40 -27.84
#